data_b20d5c1252e6c8475f3226fba9c52d22
#
_entry.id   b20d5c1252e6c8475f3226fba9c52d22
#
_cell.length_a   1.000
_cell.length_b   1.000
_cell.length_c   1.000
_cell.angle_alpha   90.00
_cell.angle_beta   90.00
_cell.angle_gamma   90.00
#
_symmetry.space_group_name_H-M   'P 1'
#
loop_
_entity.id
_entity.type
_entity.pdbx_description
1 polymer ?
#
loop_
_entity_poly.entity_id
_entity_poly.type
_entity_poly.pdbx_seq_one_letter_code
_entity_poly.pdbx_strand_id
1 'polypeptide(L)'
;MSVIFVIFIIIINILIILLSSIFIRNYLRGKKFKNQKYLSKETIILITGGCLGLGRELIHLLISLYNCKIINLDIRESEFHSMEELYNKNLKNIYCNIAKIKDIIKFLEENDVNINEIDLVINNAAIANNLPLEQLSLNNMISTIEINLLAPMKIIKSFIDYYNKNKNNQKQIHFVTLCSVMSHIISANSSDYITSKWGLFAFMESLRNEYLYNNKYIFTTICPFATNTGMFPNFIFCMDKKWVSKQILQSIVLKEQIKFIPDFINFPIYLYKFLPSCLSNLVQYYIINPFSKNLGRRIENDNLLK
;
A
#
# COMPACT_ATOMS: atom_id res chain seq x y z
N MET A 1 -32.06 -34.27 17.94
CA MET A 1 -31.01 -33.24 17.89
C MET A 1 -31.63 -31.99 17.31
N SER A 2 -31.59 -30.83 17.97
CA SER A 2 -32.27 -29.62 17.46
C SER A 2 -31.59 -29.12 16.18
N VAL A 3 -32.38 -28.61 15.24
CA VAL A 3 -31.87 -28.02 13.98
C VAL A 3 -30.77 -26.95 14.28
N ILE A 4 -30.95 -26.22 15.39
CA ILE A 4 -29.97 -25.22 15.86
C ILE A 4 -28.61 -25.87 16.16
N PHE A 5 -28.58 -27.05 16.78
CA PHE A 5 -27.34 -27.77 17.10
C PHE A 5 -26.62 -28.26 15.84
N VAL A 6 -27.36 -28.72 14.83
CA VAL A 6 -26.77 -29.11 13.53
C VAL A 6 -26.17 -27.91 12.82
N ILE A 7 -26.89 -26.77 12.78
CA ILE A 7 -26.41 -25.53 12.18
C ILE A 7 -25.13 -25.06 12.91
N PHE A 8 -25.09 -25.12 14.23
CA PHE A 8 -23.92 -24.75 15.03
C PHE A 8 -22.70 -25.61 14.71
N ILE A 9 -22.87 -26.93 14.58
CA ILE A 9 -21.80 -27.85 14.16
C ILE A 9 -21.29 -27.52 12.74
N ILE A 10 -22.20 -27.25 11.81
CA ILE A 10 -21.82 -26.87 10.44
C ILE A 10 -21.00 -25.58 10.43
N ILE A 11 -21.43 -24.55 11.16
CA ILE A 11 -20.70 -23.28 11.28
C ILE A 11 -19.30 -23.49 11.85
N ILE A 12 -19.16 -24.29 12.92
CA ILE A 12 -17.85 -24.59 13.53
C ILE A 12 -16.95 -25.31 12.52
N ASN A 13 -17.46 -26.32 11.81
CA ASN A 13 -16.66 -27.04 10.82
C ASN A 13 -16.20 -26.12 9.66
N ILE A 14 -17.08 -25.25 9.16
CA ILE A 14 -16.72 -24.26 8.16
C ILE A 14 -15.61 -23.34 8.69
N LEU A 15 -15.72 -22.87 9.93
CA LEU A 15 -14.71 -22.01 10.55
C LEU A 15 -13.36 -22.73 10.70
N ILE A 16 -13.36 -23.99 11.11
CA ILE A 16 -12.14 -24.82 11.23
C ILE A 16 -11.47 -24.98 9.85
N ILE A 17 -12.25 -25.28 8.81
CA ILE A 17 -11.75 -25.44 7.43
C ILE A 17 -11.13 -24.13 6.95
N LEU A 18 -11.78 -23.00 7.20
CA LEU A 18 -11.27 -21.67 6.83
C LEU A 18 -9.96 -21.34 7.55
N LEU A 19 -9.90 -21.54 8.87
CA LEU A 19 -8.71 -21.30 9.67
C LEU A 19 -7.56 -22.22 9.24
N SER A 20 -7.83 -23.49 8.98
CA SER A 20 -6.84 -24.45 8.50
C SER A 20 -6.30 -24.06 7.11
N SER A 21 -7.18 -23.62 6.21
CA SER A 21 -6.77 -23.16 4.87
C SER A 21 -5.87 -21.91 4.93
N ILE A 22 -6.20 -20.96 5.81
CA ILE A 22 -5.36 -19.77 6.06
C ILE A 22 -4.00 -20.17 6.60
N PHE A 23 -3.97 -21.09 7.57
CA PHE A 23 -2.71 -21.57 8.16
C PHE A 23 -1.82 -22.27 7.12
N ILE A 24 -2.38 -23.21 6.35
CA ILE A 24 -1.66 -23.93 5.29
C ILE A 24 -1.13 -22.94 4.24
N ARG A 25 -1.96 -21.99 3.79
CA ARG A 25 -1.55 -20.97 2.84
C ARG A 25 -0.37 -20.14 3.36
N ASN A 26 -0.43 -19.69 4.62
CA ASN A 26 0.64 -18.90 5.23
C ASN A 26 1.93 -19.72 5.39
N TYR A 27 1.84 -21.00 5.74
CA TYR A 27 2.98 -21.90 5.80
C TYR A 27 3.64 -22.08 4.43
N LEU A 28 2.86 -22.40 3.40
CA LEU A 28 3.36 -22.56 2.02
C LEU A 28 3.95 -21.25 1.48
N ARG A 29 3.33 -20.13 1.78
CA ARG A 29 3.82 -18.81 1.44
C ARG A 29 5.18 -18.53 2.08
N GLY A 30 5.33 -18.82 3.37
CA GLY A 30 6.61 -18.68 4.08
C GLY A 30 7.72 -19.55 3.49
N LYS A 31 7.41 -20.80 3.12
CA LYS A 31 8.35 -21.72 2.45
C LYS A 31 8.75 -21.20 1.07
N LYS A 32 7.77 -20.73 0.26
CA LYS A 32 8.03 -20.15 -1.07
C LYS A 32 8.90 -18.90 -0.94
N PHE A 33 8.64 -18.03 0.02
CA PHE A 33 9.40 -16.81 0.25
C PHE A 33 10.88 -17.09 0.55
N LYS A 34 11.17 -18.06 1.42
CA LYS A 34 12.55 -18.43 1.78
C LYS A 34 13.38 -18.91 0.57
N ASN A 35 12.72 -19.51 -0.41
CA ASN A 35 13.36 -20.08 -1.60
C ASN A 35 13.43 -19.09 -2.78
N GLN A 36 12.86 -17.89 -2.66
CA GLN A 36 12.78 -16.93 -3.76
C GLN A 36 13.98 -15.97 -3.74
N LYS A 37 14.71 -15.91 -4.85
CA LYS A 37 15.80 -14.95 -5.09
C LYS A 37 15.33 -13.87 -6.06
N TYR A 38 14.45 -12.98 -5.61
CA TYR A 38 13.91 -11.90 -6.44
C TYR A 38 14.65 -10.57 -6.25
N LEU A 39 15.04 -10.25 -5.02
CA LEU A 39 15.76 -9.03 -4.67
C LEU A 39 17.25 -9.32 -4.43
N SER A 40 18.11 -8.39 -4.80
CA SER A 40 19.55 -8.46 -4.63
C SER A 40 20.15 -7.06 -4.48
N LYS A 41 21.47 -6.99 -4.26
CA LYS A 41 22.22 -5.73 -4.22
C LYS A 41 22.20 -4.94 -5.54
N GLU A 42 21.88 -5.57 -6.65
CA GLU A 42 21.74 -4.93 -7.96
C GLU A 42 20.33 -4.36 -8.19
N THR A 43 19.35 -4.73 -7.35
CA THR A 43 17.97 -4.27 -7.49
C THR A 43 17.87 -2.79 -7.12
N ILE A 44 17.34 -1.99 -8.06
CA ILE A 44 17.11 -0.55 -7.89
C ILE A 44 15.62 -0.28 -7.72
N ILE A 45 15.27 0.39 -6.64
CA ILE A 45 13.90 0.60 -6.19
C ILE A 45 13.61 2.09 -6.07
N LEU A 46 12.58 2.55 -6.77
CA LEU A 46 11.98 3.86 -6.55
C LEU A 46 10.85 3.73 -5.52
N ILE A 47 10.89 4.47 -4.43
CA ILE A 47 9.83 4.50 -3.43
C ILE A 47 9.37 5.93 -3.18
N THR A 48 8.07 6.13 -2.96
CA THR A 48 7.52 7.42 -2.54
C THR A 48 7.11 7.39 -1.07
N GLY A 49 7.39 8.46 -0.31
CA GLY A 49 7.01 8.55 1.10
C GLY A 49 7.82 7.63 2.02
N GLY A 50 9.12 7.53 1.79
CA GLY A 50 10.01 6.62 2.52
C GLY A 50 10.55 7.16 3.84
N CYS A 51 10.36 8.44 4.19
CA CYS A 51 10.94 9.00 5.41
C CYS A 51 10.22 8.60 6.69
N LEU A 52 8.95 8.20 6.62
CA LEU A 52 8.14 7.81 7.80
C LEU A 52 7.35 6.52 7.59
N GLY A 53 6.80 6.02 8.70
CA GLY A 53 5.78 4.97 8.73
C GLY A 53 6.22 3.67 8.06
N LEU A 54 5.36 3.11 7.19
CA LEU A 54 5.63 1.85 6.47
C LEU A 54 6.76 1.99 5.46
N GLY A 55 6.86 3.14 4.78
CA GLY A 55 7.92 3.39 3.80
C GLY A 55 9.30 3.31 4.44
N ARG A 56 9.49 3.94 5.60
CA ARG A 56 10.76 3.89 6.36
C ARG A 56 11.14 2.47 6.78
N GLU A 57 10.17 1.74 7.35
CA GLU A 57 10.42 0.34 7.77
C GLU A 57 10.73 -0.56 6.56
N LEU A 58 10.09 -0.30 5.41
CA LEU A 58 10.32 -1.05 4.18
C LEU A 58 11.70 -0.77 3.59
N ILE A 59 12.14 0.50 3.53
CA ILE A 59 13.50 0.88 3.14
C ILE A 59 14.52 0.17 4.04
N HIS A 60 14.29 0.21 5.37
CA HIS A 60 15.15 -0.50 6.31
C HIS A 60 15.29 -1.99 5.98
N LEU A 61 14.18 -2.68 5.74
CA LEU A 61 14.19 -4.10 5.40
C LEU A 61 14.86 -4.40 4.06
N LEU A 62 14.62 -3.56 3.04
CA LEU A 62 15.19 -3.73 1.70
C LEU A 62 16.72 -3.56 1.70
N ILE A 63 17.24 -2.58 2.44
CA ILE A 63 18.66 -2.35 2.56
C ILE A 63 19.30 -3.42 3.46
N SER A 64 18.76 -3.66 4.66
CA SER A 64 19.38 -4.56 5.65
C SER A 64 19.40 -6.04 5.23
N LEU A 65 18.37 -6.50 4.51
CA LEU A 65 18.25 -7.92 4.12
C LEU A 65 18.78 -8.22 2.72
N TYR A 66 18.71 -7.26 1.79
CA TYR A 66 19.04 -7.48 0.37
C TYR A 66 20.10 -6.55 -0.17
N ASN A 67 20.49 -5.52 0.60
CA ASN A 67 21.43 -4.49 0.16
C ASN A 67 20.99 -3.76 -1.13
N CYS A 68 19.66 -3.62 -1.34
CA CYS A 68 19.10 -2.96 -2.50
C CYS A 68 19.49 -1.48 -2.56
N LYS A 69 19.56 -0.93 -3.77
CA LYS A 69 19.70 0.52 -4.00
C LYS A 69 18.31 1.16 -4.00
N ILE A 70 18.13 2.20 -3.22
CA ILE A 70 16.84 2.87 -3.03
C ILE A 70 16.92 4.33 -3.47
N ILE A 71 15.93 4.76 -4.26
CA ILE A 71 15.65 6.15 -4.59
C ILE A 71 14.36 6.51 -3.89
N ASN A 72 14.43 7.38 -2.89
CA ASN A 72 13.27 7.80 -2.12
C ASN A 72 12.83 9.21 -2.50
N LEU A 73 11.56 9.35 -2.87
CA LEU A 73 10.90 10.64 -3.12
C LEU A 73 10.04 11.00 -1.92
N ASP A 74 10.38 12.05 -1.19
CA ASP A 74 9.63 12.49 -0.01
C ASP A 74 9.64 14.02 0.14
N ILE A 75 8.63 14.56 0.82
CA ILE A 75 8.55 15.97 1.21
C ILE A 75 9.30 16.26 2.52
N ARG A 76 9.99 15.29 3.06
CA ARG A 76 10.74 15.38 4.33
C ARG A 76 12.19 15.02 4.12
N GLU A 77 13.05 15.66 4.86
CA GLU A 77 14.41 15.19 5.02
C GLU A 77 14.42 13.91 5.84
N SER A 78 15.23 12.94 5.43
CA SER A 78 15.31 11.66 6.13
C SER A 78 16.31 11.73 7.29
N GLU A 79 15.86 11.42 8.46
CA GLU A 79 16.69 11.23 9.65
C GLU A 79 17.06 9.73 9.82
N PHE A 80 17.85 9.17 8.91
CA PHE A 80 18.34 7.79 9.03
C PHE A 80 19.65 7.70 9.81
N HIS A 81 19.77 8.40 10.95
CA HIS A 81 21.01 8.58 11.72
C HIS A 81 21.61 7.29 12.33
N SER A 82 20.86 6.22 12.47
CA SER A 82 21.31 5.05 13.23
C SER A 82 22.09 3.98 12.47
N MET A 83 22.24 4.10 11.12
CA MET A 83 22.99 3.16 10.27
C MET A 83 23.61 3.92 9.07
N GLU A 84 24.27 5.02 9.37
CA GLU A 84 24.67 6.05 8.41
C GLU A 84 25.47 5.52 7.21
N GLU A 85 26.45 4.66 7.46
CA GLU A 85 27.35 4.16 6.40
C GLU A 85 26.64 3.26 5.37
N LEU A 86 25.75 2.35 5.82
CA LEU A 86 25.00 1.46 4.96
C LEU A 86 23.94 2.21 4.15
N TYR A 87 23.28 3.20 4.76
CA TYR A 87 22.27 4.02 4.11
C TYR A 87 22.90 5.01 3.12
N ASN A 88 23.99 5.68 3.48
CA ASN A 88 24.67 6.64 2.60
C ASN A 88 25.11 6.02 1.27
N LYS A 89 25.42 4.72 1.26
CA LYS A 89 25.79 4.00 0.04
C LYS A 89 24.60 3.56 -0.81
N ASN A 90 23.48 3.22 -0.18
CA ASN A 90 22.38 2.52 -0.83
C ASN A 90 21.08 3.35 -0.93
N LEU A 91 21.01 4.52 -0.30
CA LEU A 91 19.82 5.37 -0.25
C LEU A 91 20.08 6.75 -0.82
N LYS A 92 19.41 7.07 -1.92
CA LYS A 92 19.34 8.41 -2.48
C LYS A 92 18.00 9.04 -2.13
N ASN A 93 18.01 10.06 -1.25
CA ASN A 93 16.81 10.83 -0.93
C ASN A 93 16.70 12.05 -1.85
N ILE A 94 15.54 12.23 -2.45
CA ILE A 94 15.20 13.38 -3.29
C ILE A 94 14.02 14.08 -2.63
N TYR A 95 14.24 15.31 -2.18
CA TYR A 95 13.19 16.13 -1.58
C TYR A 95 12.25 16.64 -2.67
N CYS A 96 10.98 16.23 -2.61
CA CYS A 96 9.96 16.69 -3.56
C CYS A 96 8.54 16.43 -3.10
N ASN A 97 7.61 17.26 -3.57
CA ASN A 97 6.18 16.97 -3.48
C ASN A 97 5.74 16.24 -4.76
N ILE A 98 5.46 14.93 -4.66
CA ILE A 98 5.09 14.09 -5.81
C ILE A 98 3.83 14.56 -6.54
N ALA A 99 2.90 15.26 -5.86
CA ALA A 99 1.71 15.82 -6.48
C ALA A 99 2.02 16.98 -7.44
N LYS A 100 3.12 17.71 -7.19
CA LYS A 100 3.53 18.88 -7.98
C LYS A 100 4.43 18.52 -9.18
N ILE A 101 4.92 17.29 -9.26
CA ILE A 101 5.76 16.85 -10.39
C ILE A 101 4.87 16.70 -11.62
N LYS A 102 5.21 17.47 -12.68
CA LYS A 102 4.49 17.42 -13.96
C LYS A 102 4.96 16.24 -14.82
N ASP A 103 6.27 16.04 -14.91
CA ASP A 103 6.92 14.95 -15.65
C ASP A 103 7.91 14.24 -14.73
N ILE A 104 7.54 13.06 -14.26
CA ILE A 104 8.35 12.29 -13.31
C ILE A 104 9.62 11.74 -13.95
N ILE A 105 9.59 11.38 -15.24
CA ILE A 105 10.77 10.84 -15.94
C ILE A 105 11.84 11.91 -16.03
N LYS A 106 11.46 13.08 -16.56
CA LYS A 106 12.36 14.22 -16.65
C LYS A 106 12.91 14.64 -15.28
N PHE A 107 12.03 14.71 -14.26
CA PHE A 107 12.41 15.02 -12.89
C PHE A 107 13.46 14.05 -12.33
N LEU A 108 13.30 12.74 -12.56
CA LEU A 108 14.26 11.73 -12.13
C LEU A 108 15.59 11.84 -12.87
N GLU A 109 15.57 12.09 -14.19
CA GLU A 109 16.78 12.32 -15.02
C GLU A 109 17.55 13.57 -14.56
N GLU A 110 16.85 14.69 -14.28
CA GLU A 110 17.44 15.91 -13.71
C GLU A 110 18.07 15.71 -12.31
N ASN A 111 17.68 14.64 -11.62
CA ASN A 111 18.27 14.21 -10.34
C ASN A 111 19.22 13.02 -10.51
N ASP A 112 19.87 12.84 -11.66
CA ASP A 112 20.85 11.77 -11.94
C ASP A 112 20.33 10.36 -11.61
N VAL A 113 19.08 10.06 -11.98
CA VAL A 113 18.47 8.74 -11.87
C VAL A 113 18.32 8.11 -13.24
N ASN A 114 18.96 6.98 -13.47
CA ASN A 114 18.80 6.22 -14.70
C ASN A 114 17.51 5.38 -14.66
N ILE A 115 16.50 5.80 -15.40
CA ILE A 115 15.18 5.16 -15.47
C ILE A 115 15.30 3.70 -15.91
N ASN A 116 16.21 3.38 -16.84
CA ASN A 116 16.39 2.02 -17.35
C ASN A 116 16.90 1.02 -16.30
N GLU A 117 17.47 1.51 -15.21
CA GLU A 117 17.98 0.66 -14.12
C GLU A 117 16.92 0.33 -13.08
N ILE A 118 15.81 1.07 -13.01
CA ILE A 118 14.76 0.84 -12.01
C ILE A 118 14.06 -0.49 -12.27
N ASP A 119 14.03 -1.37 -11.25
CA ASP A 119 13.38 -2.68 -11.27
C ASP A 119 11.99 -2.65 -10.64
N LEU A 120 11.82 -1.81 -9.62
CA LEU A 120 10.66 -1.78 -8.76
C LEU A 120 10.24 -0.35 -8.44
N VAL A 121 8.96 -0.05 -8.59
CA VAL A 121 8.36 1.24 -8.20
C VAL A 121 7.35 1.00 -7.10
N ILE A 122 7.56 1.58 -5.92
CA ILE A 122 6.70 1.45 -4.76
C ILE A 122 5.97 2.76 -4.50
N ASN A 123 4.70 2.81 -4.86
CA ASN A 123 3.80 3.92 -4.54
C ASN A 123 3.28 3.75 -3.10
N ASN A 124 3.96 4.39 -2.14
CA ASN A 124 3.65 4.30 -0.72
C ASN A 124 3.16 5.64 -0.13
N ALA A 125 3.59 6.78 -0.66
CA ALA A 125 3.19 8.08 -0.14
C ALA A 125 1.66 8.23 -0.07
N ALA A 126 1.15 8.68 1.07
CA ALA A 126 -0.27 8.93 1.27
C ALA A 126 -0.50 9.88 2.46
N ILE A 127 -1.61 10.60 2.39
CA ILE A 127 -2.13 11.43 3.48
C ILE A 127 -3.57 11.05 3.81
N ALA A 128 -4.02 11.35 5.04
CA ALA A 128 -5.39 11.19 5.50
C ALA A 128 -5.75 12.33 6.44
N ASN A 129 -6.90 12.95 6.25
CA ASN A 129 -7.37 14.06 7.09
C ASN A 129 -8.18 13.60 8.31
N ASN A 130 -8.93 12.50 8.16
CA ASN A 130 -9.76 11.91 9.22
C ASN A 130 -10.73 12.92 9.87
N LEU A 131 -11.43 13.69 9.04
CA LEU A 131 -12.38 14.72 9.44
C LEU A 131 -13.78 14.45 8.86
N PRO A 132 -14.85 14.84 9.58
CA PRO A 132 -16.17 14.96 8.98
C PRO A 132 -16.15 15.87 7.76
N LEU A 133 -17.04 15.61 6.77
CA LEU A 133 -17.05 16.36 5.51
C LEU A 133 -17.22 17.87 5.71
N GLU A 134 -18.05 18.27 6.68
CA GLU A 134 -18.31 19.69 7.01
C GLU A 134 -17.09 20.43 7.59
N GLN A 135 -16.10 19.69 8.10
CA GLN A 135 -14.84 20.23 8.65
C GLN A 135 -13.67 20.09 7.67
N LEU A 136 -13.86 19.34 6.60
CA LEU A 136 -12.82 19.06 5.62
C LEU A 136 -12.78 20.17 4.56
N SER A 137 -11.68 20.91 4.50
CA SER A 137 -11.53 21.94 3.47
C SER A 137 -11.40 21.31 2.06
N LEU A 138 -11.88 22.04 1.05
CA LEU A 138 -11.76 21.59 -0.35
C LEU A 138 -10.29 21.38 -0.75
N ASN A 139 -9.38 22.24 -0.29
CA ASN A 139 -7.94 22.11 -0.57
C ASN A 139 -7.37 20.80 0.02
N ASN A 140 -7.78 20.41 1.22
CA ASN A 140 -7.35 19.15 1.82
C ASN A 140 -7.90 17.94 1.05
N MET A 141 -9.16 18.00 0.58
CA MET A 141 -9.73 16.97 -0.29
C MET A 141 -8.92 16.83 -1.60
N ILE A 142 -8.66 17.95 -2.27
CA ILE A 142 -7.88 17.99 -3.51
C ILE A 142 -6.50 17.40 -3.27
N SER A 143 -5.79 17.84 -2.23
CA SER A 143 -4.45 17.33 -1.90
C SER A 143 -4.46 15.83 -1.64
N THR A 144 -5.49 15.30 -0.97
CA THR A 144 -5.62 13.85 -0.75
C THR A 144 -5.76 13.09 -2.07
N ILE A 145 -6.59 13.58 -2.98
CA ILE A 145 -6.77 12.97 -4.31
C ILE A 145 -5.49 13.07 -5.14
N GLU A 146 -4.82 14.23 -5.13
CA GLU A 146 -3.58 14.43 -5.87
C GLU A 146 -2.46 13.50 -5.40
N ILE A 147 -2.24 13.40 -4.09
CA ILE A 147 -1.15 12.59 -3.52
C ILE A 147 -1.47 11.10 -3.58
N ASN A 148 -2.67 10.71 -3.12
CA ASN A 148 -2.99 9.29 -2.93
C ASN A 148 -3.42 8.58 -4.22
N LEU A 149 -3.94 9.31 -5.21
CA LEU A 149 -4.51 8.74 -6.43
C LEU A 149 -3.78 9.23 -7.69
N LEU A 150 -3.78 10.54 -7.95
CA LEU A 150 -3.27 11.06 -9.21
C LEU A 150 -1.75 10.91 -9.33
N ALA A 151 -0.98 11.12 -8.28
CA ALA A 151 0.47 10.97 -8.31
C ALA A 151 0.91 9.53 -8.65
N PRO A 152 0.44 8.46 -7.96
CA PRO A 152 0.77 7.10 -8.38
C PRO A 152 0.28 6.75 -9.79
N MET A 153 -0.90 7.23 -10.23
CA MET A 153 -1.37 7.05 -11.61
C MET A 153 -0.39 7.68 -12.60
N LYS A 154 0.03 8.92 -12.38
CA LYS A 154 1.01 9.63 -13.23
C LYS A 154 2.35 8.90 -13.26
N ILE A 155 2.87 8.47 -12.11
CA ILE A 155 4.13 7.73 -12.02
C ILE A 155 4.05 6.46 -12.85
N ILE A 156 3.06 5.60 -12.63
CA ILE A 156 2.92 4.33 -13.36
C ILE A 156 2.78 4.59 -14.85
N LYS A 157 1.90 5.53 -15.26
CA LYS A 157 1.68 5.88 -16.66
C LYS A 157 2.95 6.36 -17.35
N SER A 158 3.72 7.24 -16.71
CA SER A 158 4.96 7.77 -17.26
C SER A 158 6.03 6.69 -17.46
N PHE A 159 6.15 5.76 -16.49
CA PHE A 159 7.06 4.62 -16.64
C PHE A 159 6.62 3.69 -17.77
N ILE A 160 5.34 3.37 -17.89
CA ILE A 160 4.81 2.53 -18.98
C ILE A 160 5.08 3.20 -20.33
N ASP A 161 4.83 4.51 -20.47
CA ASP A 161 5.08 5.26 -21.69
C ASP A 161 6.57 5.27 -22.06
N TYR A 162 7.43 5.50 -21.08
CA TYR A 162 8.89 5.50 -21.26
C TYR A 162 9.37 4.13 -21.76
N TYR A 163 8.95 3.04 -21.10
CA TYR A 163 9.36 1.70 -21.49
C TYR A 163 8.74 1.22 -22.81
N ASN A 164 7.57 1.73 -23.20
CA ASN A 164 6.94 1.41 -24.49
C ASN A 164 7.60 2.16 -25.66
N LYS A 165 8.09 3.39 -25.44
CA LYS A 165 8.87 4.14 -26.43
C LYS A 165 10.23 3.49 -26.66
N ASN A 166 10.86 2.97 -25.63
CA ASN A 166 12.16 2.29 -25.67
C ASN A 166 12.00 0.80 -25.96
N LYS A 167 11.56 0.43 -27.18
CA LYS A 167 11.23 -0.95 -27.58
C LYS A 167 12.36 -1.97 -27.37
N ASN A 168 13.62 -1.53 -27.39
CA ASN A 168 14.78 -2.40 -27.16
C ASN A 168 14.95 -2.79 -25.69
N ASN A 169 14.27 -2.11 -24.76
CA ASN A 169 14.31 -2.44 -23.34
C ASN A 169 13.28 -3.50 -23.01
N GLN A 170 13.74 -4.75 -22.87
CA GLN A 170 12.90 -5.92 -22.48
C GLN A 170 12.83 -6.11 -20.96
N LYS A 171 13.35 -5.15 -20.18
CA LYS A 171 13.37 -5.25 -18.73
C LYS A 171 11.95 -5.33 -18.15
N GLN A 172 11.74 -6.28 -17.24
CA GLN A 172 10.52 -6.37 -16.47
C GLN A 172 10.52 -5.32 -15.36
N ILE A 173 9.44 -4.58 -15.20
CA ILE A 173 9.26 -3.61 -14.11
C ILE A 173 8.09 -4.03 -13.22
N HIS A 174 8.27 -3.92 -11.90
CA HIS A 174 7.27 -4.27 -10.91
C HIS A 174 6.71 -3.01 -10.24
N PHE A 175 5.42 -2.77 -10.40
CA PHE A 175 4.69 -1.70 -9.73
C PHE A 175 4.01 -2.26 -8.47
N VAL A 176 4.39 -1.74 -7.33
CA VAL A 176 3.78 -2.04 -6.02
C VAL A 176 3.06 -0.81 -5.52
N THR A 177 1.80 -0.93 -5.16
CA THR A 177 0.98 0.20 -4.73
C THR A 177 0.33 -0.10 -3.38
N LEU A 178 0.57 0.79 -2.41
CA LEU A 178 -0.04 0.71 -1.09
C LEU A 178 -1.43 1.35 -1.11
N CYS A 179 -2.45 0.50 -1.22
CA CYS A 179 -3.86 0.84 -1.01
C CYS A 179 -4.22 0.82 0.48
N SER A 180 -5.33 0.27 0.83
CA SER A 180 -5.82 0.10 2.21
C SER A 180 -6.96 -0.92 2.22
N VAL A 181 -7.28 -1.51 3.35
CA VAL A 181 -8.57 -2.21 3.54
C VAL A 181 -9.75 -1.26 3.32
N MET A 182 -9.55 0.05 3.52
CA MET A 182 -10.53 1.09 3.21
C MET A 182 -10.78 1.28 1.71
N SER A 183 -10.05 0.60 0.82
CA SER A 183 -10.44 0.41 -0.59
C SER A 183 -11.60 -0.59 -0.77
N HIS A 184 -12.11 -1.17 0.30
CA HIS A 184 -13.15 -2.21 0.28
C HIS A 184 -14.24 -2.02 1.32
N ILE A 185 -13.96 -1.23 2.36
CA ILE A 185 -14.88 -0.91 3.46
C ILE A 185 -15.00 0.61 3.56
N ILE A 186 -16.21 1.09 3.77
CA ILE A 186 -16.50 2.51 3.95
C ILE A 186 -16.54 2.80 5.46
N SER A 187 -15.98 3.93 5.87
CA SER A 187 -16.11 4.45 7.24
C SER A 187 -16.40 5.94 7.22
N ALA A 188 -17.04 6.44 8.27
CA ALA A 188 -17.24 7.88 8.44
C ALA A 188 -15.90 8.62 8.64
N ASN A 189 -15.90 9.93 8.46
CA ASN A 189 -14.78 10.86 8.70
C ASN A 189 -13.53 10.61 7.84
N SER A 190 -13.66 9.93 6.69
CA SER A 190 -12.52 9.60 5.82
C SER A 190 -12.93 9.59 4.34
N SER A 191 -13.90 10.44 3.96
CA SER A 191 -14.50 10.44 2.62
C SER A 191 -13.48 10.67 1.51
N ASP A 192 -12.56 11.62 1.67
CA ASP A 192 -11.49 11.94 0.75
C ASP A 192 -10.47 10.78 0.63
N TYR A 193 -10.03 10.26 1.76
CA TYR A 193 -9.08 9.15 1.82
C TYR A 193 -9.66 7.88 1.18
N ILE A 194 -10.89 7.50 1.57
CA ILE A 194 -11.58 6.32 1.02
C ILE A 194 -11.74 6.45 -0.49
N THR A 195 -12.23 7.60 -0.97
CA THR A 195 -12.37 7.87 -2.41
C THR A 195 -11.05 7.67 -3.13
N SER A 196 -9.95 8.23 -2.59
CA SER A 196 -8.62 8.08 -3.18
C SER A 196 -8.15 6.62 -3.23
N LYS A 197 -8.37 5.85 -2.16
CA LYS A 197 -7.90 4.45 -2.08
C LYS A 197 -8.78 3.48 -2.87
N TRP A 198 -10.10 3.72 -2.98
CA TRP A 198 -10.98 2.98 -3.89
C TRP A 198 -10.60 3.23 -5.35
N GLY A 199 -10.40 4.50 -5.74
CA GLY A 199 -9.96 4.85 -7.08
C GLY A 199 -8.61 4.22 -7.43
N LEU A 200 -7.65 4.28 -6.51
CA LEU A 200 -6.32 3.69 -6.69
C LEU A 200 -6.37 2.16 -6.83
N PHE A 201 -7.19 1.49 -6.02
CA PHE A 201 -7.41 0.04 -6.13
C PHE A 201 -8.02 -0.32 -7.49
N ALA A 202 -9.08 0.37 -7.90
CA ALA A 202 -9.73 0.15 -9.19
C ALA A 202 -8.77 0.36 -10.37
N PHE A 203 -7.93 1.41 -10.30
CA PHE A 203 -6.89 1.67 -11.30
C PHE A 203 -5.88 0.52 -11.41
N MET A 204 -5.36 0.04 -10.28
CA MET A 204 -4.42 -1.10 -10.27
C MET A 204 -5.04 -2.38 -10.81
N GLU A 205 -6.31 -2.66 -10.50
CA GLU A 205 -7.02 -3.83 -11.01
C GLU A 205 -7.28 -3.72 -12.53
N SER A 206 -7.60 -2.51 -13.01
CA SER A 206 -7.74 -2.24 -14.46
C SER A 206 -6.43 -2.53 -15.19
N LEU A 207 -5.31 -1.97 -14.72
CA LEU A 207 -4.00 -2.22 -15.29
C LEU A 207 -3.61 -3.70 -15.29
N ARG A 208 -3.89 -4.42 -14.21
CA ARG A 208 -3.62 -5.85 -14.15
C ARG A 208 -4.38 -6.63 -15.22
N ASN A 209 -5.62 -6.24 -15.53
CA ASN A 209 -6.39 -6.84 -16.59
C ASN A 209 -5.90 -6.41 -17.98
N GLU A 210 -5.57 -5.13 -18.20
CA GLU A 210 -5.03 -4.62 -19.46
C GLU A 210 -3.71 -5.31 -19.84
N TYR A 211 -2.87 -5.60 -18.85
CA TYR A 211 -1.55 -6.21 -19.04
C TYR A 211 -1.48 -7.70 -18.67
N LEU A 212 -2.63 -8.39 -18.59
CA LEU A 212 -2.72 -9.78 -18.13
C LEU A 212 -1.77 -10.75 -18.87
N TYR A 213 -1.62 -10.56 -20.18
CA TYR A 213 -0.76 -11.37 -21.04
C TYR A 213 0.59 -10.73 -21.35
N ASN A 214 0.90 -9.62 -20.71
CA ASN A 214 2.15 -8.88 -20.88
C ASN A 214 3.10 -9.13 -19.72
N ASN A 215 4.13 -9.93 -19.96
CA ASN A 215 5.13 -10.26 -18.93
C ASN A 215 6.09 -9.12 -18.57
N LYS A 216 6.01 -7.97 -19.23
CA LYS A 216 6.88 -6.82 -19.00
C LYS A 216 6.51 -6.06 -17.72
N TYR A 217 5.23 -6.04 -17.37
CA TYR A 217 4.72 -5.31 -16.22
C TYR A 217 4.11 -6.25 -15.17
N ILE A 218 4.55 -6.07 -13.92
CA ILE A 218 3.98 -6.78 -12.76
C ILE A 218 3.29 -5.76 -11.88
N PHE A 219 2.09 -6.08 -11.40
CA PHE A 219 1.30 -5.20 -10.54
C PHE A 219 0.97 -5.91 -9.24
N THR A 220 1.39 -5.32 -8.12
CA THR A 220 1.06 -5.77 -6.75
C THR A 220 0.30 -4.67 -6.03
N THR A 221 -0.88 -4.99 -5.55
CA THR A 221 -1.72 -4.10 -4.74
C THR A 221 -1.74 -4.59 -3.29
N ILE A 222 -1.26 -3.76 -2.37
CA ILE A 222 -1.22 -4.08 -0.95
C ILE A 222 -2.32 -3.32 -0.22
N CYS A 223 -3.15 -4.03 0.55
CA CYS A 223 -4.26 -3.47 1.31
C CYS A 223 -4.04 -3.70 2.83
N PRO A 224 -3.22 -2.87 3.50
CA PRO A 224 -3.02 -3.00 4.94
C PRO A 224 -4.26 -2.53 5.71
N PHE A 225 -4.51 -3.16 6.85
CA PHE A 225 -5.36 -2.64 7.89
C PHE A 225 -4.66 -1.51 8.65
N ALA A 226 -5.37 -0.85 9.58
CA ALA A 226 -4.79 0.22 10.39
C ALA A 226 -3.46 -0.21 11.02
N THR A 227 -2.43 0.61 10.81
CA THR A 227 -1.05 0.33 11.22
C THR A 227 -0.53 1.50 12.03
N ASN A 228 0.25 1.23 13.07
CA ASN A 228 0.83 2.24 13.95
C ASN A 228 1.94 3.03 13.23
N THR A 229 1.53 3.92 12.34
CA THR A 229 2.40 4.84 11.59
C THR A 229 2.21 6.29 12.01
N GLY A 230 1.25 6.56 12.91
CA GLY A 230 0.80 7.90 13.26
C GLY A 230 -0.24 8.49 12.31
N MET A 231 -0.62 7.81 11.23
CA MET A 231 -1.66 8.27 10.30
C MET A 231 -3.07 8.24 10.94
N PHE A 232 -3.31 7.31 11.86
CA PHE A 232 -4.54 7.14 12.62
C PHE A 232 -4.23 7.12 14.12
N PRO A 233 -3.90 8.27 14.75
CA PRO A 233 -3.30 8.32 16.08
C PRO A 233 -4.18 7.78 17.20
N ASN A 234 -5.51 7.84 17.06
CA ASN A 234 -6.46 7.42 18.08
C ASN A 234 -7.10 6.06 17.81
N PHE A 235 -6.62 5.31 16.81
CA PHE A 235 -7.17 4.01 16.49
C PHE A 235 -6.55 2.92 17.38
N ILE A 236 -7.39 2.27 18.19
CA ILE A 236 -6.96 1.36 19.27
C ILE A 236 -6.35 0.05 18.72
N PHE A 237 -6.82 -0.42 17.56
CA PHE A 237 -6.42 -1.72 16.99
C PHE A 237 -5.42 -1.57 15.83
N CYS A 238 -4.34 -0.83 16.05
CA CYS A 238 -3.27 -0.71 15.08
C CYS A 238 -2.35 -1.92 15.10
N MET A 239 -2.00 -2.41 13.91
CA MET A 239 -0.95 -3.40 13.75
C MET A 239 0.44 -2.80 13.92
N ASP A 240 1.40 -3.61 14.33
CA ASP A 240 2.80 -3.22 14.37
C ASP A 240 3.35 -2.96 12.96
N LYS A 241 3.94 -1.78 12.74
CA LYS A 241 4.45 -1.37 11.44
C LYS A 241 5.60 -2.25 10.92
N LYS A 242 6.44 -2.80 11.81
CA LYS A 242 7.54 -3.69 11.43
C LYS A 242 7.00 -5.02 10.91
N TRP A 243 5.97 -5.56 11.59
CA TRP A 243 5.32 -6.78 11.13
C TRP A 243 4.62 -6.56 9.78
N VAL A 244 3.86 -5.47 9.62
CA VAL A 244 3.19 -5.13 8.36
C VAL A 244 4.20 -4.97 7.22
N SER A 245 5.31 -4.26 7.44
CA SER A 245 6.35 -4.07 6.43
C SER A 245 7.02 -5.38 6.02
N LYS A 246 7.20 -6.33 6.94
CA LYS A 246 7.64 -7.70 6.59
C LYS A 246 6.63 -8.43 5.70
N GLN A 247 5.32 -8.28 5.95
CA GLN A 247 4.28 -8.84 5.09
C GLN A 247 4.26 -8.20 3.70
N ILE A 248 4.47 -6.86 3.61
CA ILE A 248 4.62 -6.13 2.35
C ILE A 248 5.83 -6.67 1.57
N LEU A 249 6.99 -6.76 2.22
CA LEU A 249 8.20 -7.28 1.60
C LEU A 249 8.01 -8.71 1.05
N GLN A 250 7.35 -9.59 1.81
CA GLN A 250 7.02 -10.92 1.34
C GLN A 250 6.15 -10.90 0.09
N SER A 251 5.16 -10.01 0.04
CA SER A 251 4.26 -9.87 -1.12
C SER A 251 4.99 -9.37 -2.36
N ILE A 252 5.94 -8.45 -2.19
CA ILE A 252 6.81 -7.95 -3.26
C ILE A 252 7.64 -9.10 -3.83
N VAL A 253 8.33 -9.84 -2.97
CA VAL A 253 9.22 -10.95 -3.38
C VAL A 253 8.43 -12.07 -4.07
N LEU A 254 7.22 -12.35 -3.59
CA LEU A 254 6.33 -13.38 -4.16
C LEU A 254 5.52 -12.89 -5.37
N LYS A 255 5.60 -11.61 -5.71
CA LYS A 255 4.86 -10.96 -6.80
C LYS A 255 3.35 -11.21 -6.66
N GLU A 256 2.83 -11.10 -5.43
CA GLU A 256 1.41 -11.31 -5.16
C GLU A 256 0.58 -10.22 -5.83
N GLN A 257 -0.49 -10.59 -6.51
CA GLN A 257 -1.33 -9.62 -7.24
C GLN A 257 -2.07 -8.68 -6.28
N ILE A 258 -2.75 -9.25 -5.30
CA ILE A 258 -3.46 -8.52 -4.24
C ILE A 258 -3.09 -9.13 -2.89
N LYS A 259 -2.77 -8.27 -1.94
CA LYS A 259 -2.47 -8.69 -0.57
C LYS A 259 -3.23 -7.86 0.44
N PHE A 260 -4.10 -8.51 1.20
CA PHE A 260 -4.66 -7.96 2.44
C PHE A 260 -3.72 -8.26 3.60
N ILE A 261 -3.52 -7.30 4.49
CA ILE A 261 -2.72 -7.46 5.70
C ILE A 261 -3.55 -7.01 6.90
N PRO A 262 -3.93 -7.94 7.79
CA PRO A 262 -3.64 -9.39 7.78
C PRO A 262 -4.49 -10.17 6.76
N ASP A 263 -4.03 -11.35 6.36
CA ASP A 263 -4.68 -12.16 5.33
C ASP A 263 -6.14 -12.52 5.61
N PHE A 264 -6.47 -12.78 6.87
CA PHE A 264 -7.81 -13.22 7.26
C PHE A 264 -8.88 -12.13 7.06
N ILE A 265 -8.48 -10.85 6.96
CA ILE A 265 -9.43 -9.73 6.85
C ILE A 265 -10.16 -9.70 5.50
N ASN A 266 -9.63 -10.35 4.48
CA ASN A 266 -10.29 -10.44 3.18
C ASN A 266 -11.64 -11.17 3.27
N PHE A 267 -11.74 -12.22 4.11
CA PHE A 267 -12.96 -12.99 4.25
C PHE A 267 -14.15 -12.17 4.77
N PRO A 268 -14.06 -11.48 5.94
CA PRO A 268 -15.16 -10.63 6.40
C PRO A 268 -15.45 -9.46 5.46
N ILE A 269 -14.45 -8.93 4.73
CA ILE A 269 -14.64 -7.89 3.71
C ILE A 269 -15.52 -8.39 2.57
N TYR A 270 -15.21 -9.57 2.01
CA TYR A 270 -16.01 -10.14 0.93
C TYR A 270 -17.40 -10.51 1.42
N LEU A 271 -17.52 -11.12 2.62
CA LEU A 271 -18.81 -11.41 3.21
C LEU A 271 -19.67 -10.14 3.36
N TYR A 272 -19.10 -9.06 3.87
CA TYR A 272 -19.78 -7.77 4.00
C TYR A 272 -20.31 -7.25 2.64
N LYS A 273 -19.56 -7.40 1.56
CA LYS A 273 -19.97 -6.97 0.21
C LYS A 273 -21.15 -7.77 -0.36
N PHE A 274 -21.38 -8.99 0.11
CA PHE A 274 -22.52 -9.81 -0.30
C PHE A 274 -23.77 -9.58 0.56
N LEU A 275 -23.68 -8.80 1.64
CA LEU A 275 -24.84 -8.52 2.48
C LEU A 275 -25.83 -7.61 1.74
N PRO A 276 -27.14 -7.89 1.84
CA PRO A 276 -28.17 -6.94 1.45
C PRO A 276 -28.00 -5.61 2.18
N SER A 277 -28.42 -4.50 1.55
CA SER A 277 -28.22 -3.14 2.09
C SER A 277 -28.73 -2.94 3.51
N CYS A 278 -29.85 -3.58 3.88
CA CYS A 278 -30.38 -3.53 5.25
C CYS A 278 -29.41 -4.11 6.28
N LEU A 279 -28.75 -5.24 5.99
CA LEU A 279 -27.77 -5.87 6.87
C LEU A 279 -26.42 -5.16 6.84
N SER A 280 -25.95 -4.74 5.67
CA SER A 280 -24.71 -3.98 5.55
C SER A 280 -24.80 -2.64 6.30
N ASN A 281 -25.96 -1.97 6.30
CA ASN A 281 -26.18 -0.76 7.08
C ASN A 281 -26.14 -1.01 8.60
N LEU A 282 -26.63 -2.15 9.08
CA LEU A 282 -26.50 -2.53 10.50
C LEU A 282 -25.03 -2.76 10.87
N VAL A 283 -24.28 -3.49 10.04
CA VAL A 283 -22.83 -3.68 10.23
C VAL A 283 -22.10 -2.34 10.21
N GLN A 284 -22.46 -1.47 9.28
CA GLN A 284 -21.89 -0.12 9.17
C GLN A 284 -22.16 0.70 10.44
N TYR A 285 -23.38 0.70 10.93
CA TYR A 285 -23.80 1.51 12.08
C TYR A 285 -23.22 1.00 13.40
N TYR A 286 -23.31 -0.32 13.65
CA TYR A 286 -22.95 -0.89 14.94
C TYR A 286 -21.48 -1.37 15.05
N ILE A 287 -20.84 -1.68 13.93
CA ILE A 287 -19.48 -2.23 13.93
C ILE A 287 -18.48 -1.23 13.35
N ILE A 288 -18.67 -0.74 12.13
CA ILE A 288 -17.63 0.04 11.43
C ILE A 288 -17.57 1.49 11.95
N ASN A 289 -18.70 2.19 12.02
CA ASN A 289 -18.74 3.60 12.43
C ASN A 289 -18.25 3.89 13.85
N PRO A 290 -18.51 3.06 14.87
CA PRO A 290 -17.95 3.30 16.20
C PRO A 290 -16.42 3.33 16.22
N PHE A 291 -15.76 2.54 15.37
CA PHE A 291 -14.30 2.57 15.25
C PHE A 291 -13.80 3.83 14.50
N SER A 292 -14.57 4.33 13.55
CA SER A 292 -14.19 5.52 12.77
C SER A 292 -14.33 6.84 13.53
N LYS A 293 -15.23 6.92 14.51
CA LYS A 293 -15.39 8.13 15.35
C LYS A 293 -14.14 8.50 16.14
N ASN A 294 -13.25 7.53 16.38
CA ASN A 294 -12.00 7.70 17.12
C ASN A 294 -10.79 7.93 16.21
N LEU A 295 -10.97 8.07 14.90
CA LEU A 295 -9.91 8.46 13.97
C LEU A 295 -9.64 9.95 14.21
N GLY A 296 -8.62 10.27 15.01
CA GLY A 296 -8.20 11.64 15.25
C GLY A 296 -7.39 12.22 14.09
N ARG A 297 -7.40 13.55 14.00
CA ARG A 297 -6.52 14.27 13.06
C ARG A 297 -5.06 14.10 13.47
N ARG A 298 -4.18 13.71 12.56
CA ARG A 298 -2.74 13.90 12.74
C ARG A 298 -2.48 15.40 12.64
N ILE A 299 -2.02 16.01 13.74
CA ILE A 299 -1.56 17.41 13.75
C ILE A 299 -0.20 17.41 13.04
N GLU A 300 -0.18 17.48 11.74
CA GLU A 300 1.00 17.84 10.96
C GLU A 300 0.92 19.32 10.65
N ASN A 301 2.04 20.01 10.81
CA ASN A 301 2.16 21.41 10.43
C ASN A 301 1.67 21.57 8.98
N ASP A 302 0.52 22.25 8.79
CA ASP A 302 -0.09 22.53 7.48
C ASP A 302 0.88 23.30 6.53
N ASN A 303 2.05 23.68 7.03
CA ASN A 303 3.09 24.41 6.29
C ASN A 303 3.92 23.51 5.34
N LEU A 304 3.90 22.18 5.49
CA LEU A 304 4.66 21.27 4.63
C LEU A 304 3.93 20.94 3.30
N LEU A 305 2.63 21.23 3.23
CA LEU A 305 1.83 20.97 2.02
C LEU A 305 1.67 22.21 1.13
N LYS A 306 2.08 23.40 1.61
CA LYS A 306 2.13 24.64 0.84
C LYS A 306 3.42 24.74 0.03
#